data_c921d5103f37a6dd566a481950970999
#
_entry.id   c921d5103f37a6dd566a481950970999
#
_cell.length_a   1.000
_cell.length_b   1.000
_cell.length_c   1.000
_cell.angle_alpha   90.00
_cell.angle_beta   90.00
_cell.angle_gamma   90.00
#
_symmetry.space_group_name_H-M   'P 1'
#
loop_
_entity.id
_entity.type
_entity.pdbx_description
1 polymer ?
#
loop_
_entity_poly.entity_id
_entity_poly.type
_entity_poly.pdbx_seq_one_letter_code
_entity_poly.pdbx_strand_id
1 'polypeptide(L)'
;MKRRIFVSAGLAAAVALALSFGCKSRREIPANAPSRPAISPGAPVSASAKHYALKGVITAVDFSKPAITVAHEDIPGFMEAMTMSFPVRDDPKVVALLRPGDRIEARLVVDGKTFFLENVLTKGFVPTPTASSSSARPEPNRGVGVGDLVPDFTLIDQTGKPVRLSQFRGEPVAVTFVYTRCPVATACPITVGKFSKIAAALAKEKFGTLLAVTVDPAGDTPAVLKDYAARVGADSARWKFLTGDPAAVARVAERFGVLYYPDHGQIVHSQTVAVVDPDGRVANVYYGEQWEPESVLQDLEKARKG
;
A
#
# COMPACT_ATOMS: atom_id res chain seq x y z
N MET A 1 -63.05 29.82 -30.12
CA MET A 1 -64.05 29.34 -29.15
C MET A 1 -63.37 29.39 -27.78
N LYS A 2 -63.52 30.36 -27.08
CA LYS A 2 -64.25 30.81 -25.90
C LYS A 2 -64.56 29.69 -24.89
N ARG A 3 -64.06 29.91 -23.67
CA ARG A 3 -64.64 29.72 -22.32
C ARG A 3 -63.72 28.92 -21.39
N ARG A 4 -63.55 29.20 -20.10
CA ARG A 4 -63.94 30.26 -19.17
C ARG A 4 -63.09 30.07 -17.90
N ILE A 5 -62.70 31.17 -17.31
CA ILE A 5 -62.11 31.33 -15.98
C ILE A 5 -63.14 30.97 -14.92
N PHE A 6 -62.78 30.25 -13.89
CA PHE A 6 -63.46 30.26 -12.59
C PHE A 6 -62.47 30.60 -11.47
N VAL A 7 -62.68 31.77 -10.96
CA VAL A 7 -62.16 32.29 -9.67
C VAL A 7 -63.19 31.87 -8.62
N SER A 8 -62.78 31.26 -7.56
CA SER A 8 -63.57 31.23 -6.32
C SER A 8 -62.66 31.58 -5.14
N ALA A 9 -63.00 32.71 -4.57
CA ALA A 9 -62.52 33.22 -3.29
C ALA A 9 -63.22 32.47 -2.15
N GLY A 10 -62.52 32.18 -1.09
CA GLY A 10 -63.04 31.57 0.13
C GLY A 10 -62.09 31.79 1.31
N LEU A 11 -62.35 32.84 1.95
CA LEU A 11 -62.54 33.12 3.38
C LEU A 11 -61.44 32.64 4.37
N ALA A 12 -60.80 33.62 4.94
CA ALA A 12 -59.91 33.54 6.09
C ALA A 12 -60.64 33.09 7.36
N ALA A 13 -60.04 32.16 8.09
CA ALA A 13 -60.31 31.94 9.50
C ALA A 13 -58.95 31.86 10.22
N ALA A 14 -58.65 32.96 10.91
CA ALA A 14 -57.51 33.03 11.84
C ALA A 14 -57.84 32.24 13.12
N VAL A 15 -57.15 31.14 13.37
CA VAL A 15 -57.13 30.52 14.70
C VAL A 15 -55.73 30.71 15.26
N ALA A 16 -55.65 31.60 16.21
CA ALA A 16 -54.45 31.78 17.04
C ALA A 16 -54.33 30.60 18.02
N LEU A 17 -53.37 29.71 17.77
CA LEU A 17 -53.02 28.67 18.73
C LEU A 17 -51.69 29.05 19.37
N ALA A 18 -51.74 29.45 20.65
CA ALA A 18 -50.60 29.71 21.50
C ALA A 18 -49.87 28.39 21.71
N LEU A 19 -48.71 28.22 21.09
CA LEU A 19 -47.77 27.15 21.37
C LEU A 19 -46.77 27.59 22.42
N SER A 20 -47.01 27.14 23.65
CA SER A 20 -46.04 27.16 24.74
C SER A 20 -44.78 26.42 24.34
N PHE A 21 -43.67 27.12 24.24
CA PHE A 21 -42.33 26.53 24.11
C PHE A 21 -41.98 25.79 25.40
N GLY A 22 -42.24 24.50 25.41
CA GLY A 22 -41.68 23.58 26.39
C GLY A 22 -40.21 23.32 26.05
N CYS A 23 -39.34 23.79 26.95
CA CYS A 23 -37.92 23.45 26.97
C CYS A 23 -37.76 21.93 27.01
N LYS A 24 -37.48 21.30 25.86
CA LYS A 24 -37.16 19.88 25.80
C LYS A 24 -35.72 19.70 26.28
N SER A 25 -35.60 19.08 27.44
CA SER A 25 -34.41 18.60 28.07
C SER A 25 -33.38 18.06 27.06
N ARG A 26 -32.19 18.62 27.17
CA ARG A 26 -30.93 18.09 26.61
C ARG A 26 -30.85 16.60 26.98
N ARG A 27 -31.00 15.69 26.04
CA ARG A 27 -30.66 14.29 26.26
C ARG A 27 -29.19 14.22 26.58
N GLU A 28 -28.89 13.90 27.81
CA GLU A 28 -27.57 13.44 28.23
C GLU A 28 -27.26 12.18 27.46
N ILE A 29 -26.23 12.22 26.64
CA ILE A 29 -25.63 11.05 26.00
C ILE A 29 -25.04 10.22 27.12
N PRO A 30 -25.44 8.92 27.30
CA PRO A 30 -24.87 8.11 28.34
C PRO A 30 -23.36 8.01 28.14
N ALA A 31 -22.61 8.28 29.21
CA ALA A 31 -21.14 8.25 29.27
C ALA A 31 -20.54 6.82 29.19
N ASN A 32 -21.16 5.93 28.41
CA ASN A 32 -20.72 4.56 28.20
C ASN A 32 -20.65 4.22 26.71
N ALA A 33 -20.11 5.14 25.89
CA ALA A 33 -19.53 4.75 24.62
C ALA A 33 -18.26 3.92 24.95
N PRO A 34 -18.08 2.74 24.34
CA PRO A 34 -16.83 2.00 24.53
C PRO A 34 -15.70 2.93 24.11
N SER A 35 -14.84 3.26 25.05
CA SER A 35 -13.60 3.98 24.82
C SER A 35 -12.87 3.26 23.72
N ARG A 36 -12.59 3.97 22.61
CA ARG A 36 -11.63 3.53 21.60
C ARG A 36 -10.44 2.94 22.33
N PRO A 37 -10.02 1.71 22.02
CA PRO A 37 -8.78 1.21 22.58
C PRO A 37 -7.70 2.22 22.20
N ALA A 38 -7.17 2.91 23.19
CA ALA A 38 -5.98 3.70 23.04
C ALA A 38 -4.92 2.73 22.49
N ILE A 39 -4.29 3.10 21.36
CA ILE A 39 -3.06 2.47 20.91
C ILE A 39 -2.16 2.49 22.13
N SER A 40 -1.91 1.32 22.72
CA SER A 40 -1.03 1.24 23.88
C SER A 40 0.33 1.76 23.44
N PRO A 41 0.80 2.90 23.96
CA PRO A 41 2.20 3.25 23.84
C PRO A 41 2.98 2.07 24.41
N GLY A 42 4.01 1.61 23.73
CA GLY A 42 4.88 0.55 24.26
C GLY A 42 5.22 0.86 25.72
N ALA A 43 5.39 -0.20 26.53
CA ALA A 43 5.60 -0.08 27.99
C ALA A 43 6.42 1.17 28.34
N PRO A 44 6.05 1.93 29.37
CA PRO A 44 6.72 3.18 29.69
C PRO A 44 8.22 2.95 29.82
N VAL A 45 9.00 3.76 29.12
CA VAL A 45 10.46 3.75 29.20
C VAL A 45 10.84 4.17 30.60
N SER A 46 11.72 3.41 31.26
CA SER A 46 12.21 3.75 32.62
C SER A 46 12.85 5.14 32.61
N ALA A 47 12.68 5.87 33.72
CA ALA A 47 13.37 7.16 33.92
C ALA A 47 14.93 7.03 33.90
N SER A 48 15.44 5.80 34.00
CA SER A 48 16.88 5.47 33.93
C SER A 48 17.35 5.08 32.53
N ALA A 49 16.47 5.08 31.52
CA ALA A 49 16.87 4.71 30.16
C ALA A 49 17.91 5.70 29.59
N LYS A 50 18.92 5.14 28.96
CA LYS A 50 19.95 5.92 28.26
C LYS A 50 19.56 6.10 26.80
N HIS A 51 19.86 7.27 26.28
CA HIS A 51 19.56 7.65 24.90
C HIS A 51 20.85 7.94 24.14
N TYR A 52 20.97 7.39 22.93
CA TYR A 52 22.10 7.58 22.06
C TYR A 52 21.64 7.99 20.67
N ALA A 53 22.42 8.80 19.98
CA ALA A 53 22.20 9.07 18.57
C ALA A 53 22.77 7.90 17.75
N LEU A 54 21.95 7.33 16.89
CA LEU A 54 22.35 6.29 15.95
C LEU A 54 22.28 6.85 14.53
N LYS A 55 23.37 6.64 13.78
CA LYS A 55 23.43 6.91 12.33
C LYS A 55 23.86 5.65 11.63
N GLY A 56 23.31 5.40 10.45
CA GLY A 56 23.67 4.22 9.69
C GLY A 56 22.89 4.05 8.41
N VAL A 57 23.13 2.93 7.76
CA VAL A 57 22.42 2.53 6.53
C VAL A 57 21.62 1.27 6.82
N ILE A 58 20.36 1.26 6.46
CA ILE A 58 19.53 0.08 6.58
C ILE A 58 20.02 -0.98 5.61
N THR A 59 20.27 -2.19 6.10
CA THR A 59 20.68 -3.35 5.29
C THR A 59 19.54 -4.36 5.13
N ALA A 60 18.61 -4.40 6.09
CA ALA A 60 17.39 -5.22 5.99
C ALA A 60 16.27 -4.62 6.85
N VAL A 61 15.01 -4.94 6.50
CA VAL A 61 13.82 -4.57 7.28
C VAL A 61 13.05 -5.85 7.58
N ASP A 62 12.71 -6.09 8.85
CA ASP A 62 11.87 -7.21 9.28
C ASP A 62 10.47 -6.67 9.61
N PHE A 63 9.50 -7.04 8.80
CA PHE A 63 8.12 -6.59 8.94
C PHE A 63 7.27 -7.52 9.81
N SER A 64 7.74 -8.73 10.05
CA SER A 64 7.07 -9.67 10.97
C SER A 64 7.22 -9.26 12.43
N LYS A 65 8.31 -8.56 12.71
CA LYS A 65 8.60 -7.90 13.99
C LYS A 65 9.14 -6.54 13.62
N PRO A 66 8.45 -5.42 13.94
CA PRO A 66 8.89 -4.10 13.48
C PRO A 66 10.34 -3.84 13.92
N ALA A 67 11.28 -4.28 13.08
CA ALA A 67 12.72 -4.21 13.31
C ALA A 67 13.46 -3.90 12.01
N ILE A 68 14.57 -3.19 12.13
CA ILE A 68 15.46 -2.90 11.02
C ILE A 68 16.88 -3.37 11.35
N THR A 69 17.55 -3.92 10.36
CA THR A 69 18.99 -4.20 10.46
C THR A 69 19.75 -3.00 9.91
N VAL A 70 20.64 -2.45 10.70
CA VAL A 70 21.37 -1.23 10.37
C VAL A 70 22.87 -1.50 10.45
N ALA A 71 23.60 -1.17 9.39
CA ALA A 71 25.05 -0.97 9.45
C ALA A 71 25.26 0.44 10.02
N HIS A 72 25.44 0.51 11.34
CA HIS A 72 25.57 1.80 12.04
C HIS A 72 27.04 2.21 12.22
N GLU A 73 27.22 3.51 12.28
CA GLU A 73 28.50 4.14 12.66
C GLU A 73 28.74 3.93 14.16
N ASP A 74 29.95 4.30 14.64
CA ASP A 74 30.26 4.29 16.08
C ASP A 74 29.18 5.05 16.85
N ILE A 75 28.70 4.42 17.93
CA ILE A 75 27.78 5.05 18.89
C ILE A 75 28.61 5.41 20.12
N PRO A 76 29.03 6.68 20.24
CA PRO A 76 29.97 7.09 21.28
C PRO A 76 29.50 6.76 22.69
N GLY A 77 30.33 6.09 23.47
CA GLY A 77 30.05 5.68 24.84
C GLY A 77 29.09 4.47 24.96
N PHE A 78 28.81 3.77 23.84
CA PHE A 78 27.96 2.58 23.87
C PHE A 78 28.54 1.40 23.06
N MET A 79 28.77 1.53 21.75
CA MET A 79 29.30 0.44 20.92
C MET A 79 30.02 0.97 19.67
N GLU A 80 30.94 0.17 19.14
CA GLU A 80 31.62 0.41 17.88
C GLU A 80 30.72 0.17 16.67
N ALA A 81 31.13 0.67 15.49
CA ALA A 81 30.43 0.47 14.24
C ALA A 81 30.25 -1.02 13.92
N MET A 82 29.03 -1.44 13.69
CA MET A 82 28.71 -2.81 13.33
C MET A 82 27.35 -2.90 12.61
N THR A 83 26.99 -4.10 12.16
CA THR A 83 25.66 -4.35 11.60
C THR A 83 24.87 -5.20 12.57
N MET A 84 23.75 -4.67 13.06
CA MET A 84 22.83 -5.39 13.94
C MET A 84 21.37 -5.00 13.74
N SER A 85 20.48 -5.85 14.25
CA SER A 85 19.04 -5.63 14.16
C SER A 85 18.52 -4.91 15.40
N PHE A 86 17.68 -3.91 15.16
CA PHE A 86 17.03 -3.09 16.19
C PHE A 86 15.53 -3.17 16.07
N PRO A 87 14.78 -3.50 17.14
CA PRO A 87 13.35 -3.24 17.18
C PRO A 87 13.07 -1.74 17.02
N VAL A 88 12.00 -1.40 16.31
CA VAL A 88 11.55 -0.01 16.11
C VAL A 88 10.25 0.20 16.87
N ARG A 89 10.20 1.26 17.68
CA ARG A 89 9.00 1.66 18.44
C ARG A 89 8.28 2.87 17.86
N ASP A 90 8.68 3.31 16.70
CA ASP A 90 7.94 4.32 15.95
C ASP A 90 6.60 3.79 15.44
N ASP A 91 5.78 4.69 14.90
CA ASP A 91 4.57 4.30 14.19
C ASP A 91 4.93 3.20 13.16
N PRO A 92 4.26 2.05 13.17
CA PRO A 92 4.49 0.98 12.19
C PRO A 92 4.49 1.46 10.74
N LYS A 93 3.79 2.56 10.44
CA LYS A 93 3.81 3.21 9.13
C LYS A 93 5.20 3.73 8.74
N VAL A 94 6.00 4.17 9.72
CA VAL A 94 7.38 4.63 9.48
C VAL A 94 8.23 3.46 9.04
N VAL A 95 8.12 2.32 9.75
CA VAL A 95 8.89 1.10 9.41
C VAL A 95 8.52 0.58 8.02
N ALA A 96 7.24 0.68 7.62
CA ALA A 96 6.77 0.26 6.30
C ALA A 96 7.33 1.13 5.14
N LEU A 97 7.85 2.32 5.45
CA LEU A 97 8.47 3.22 4.46
C LEU A 97 9.98 3.03 4.33
N LEU A 98 10.61 2.34 5.29
CA LEU A 98 12.05 2.16 5.35
C LEU A 98 12.52 1.06 4.38
N ARG A 99 13.69 1.24 3.78
CA ARG A 99 14.25 0.34 2.76
C ARG A 99 15.71 0.05 3.01
N PRO A 100 16.20 -1.13 2.60
CA PRO A 100 17.63 -1.35 2.47
C PRO A 100 18.27 -0.29 1.57
N GLY A 101 19.34 0.32 2.04
CA GLY A 101 20.01 1.46 1.40
C GLY A 101 19.59 2.82 1.96
N ASP A 102 18.51 2.94 2.72
CA ASP A 102 18.18 4.19 3.38
C ASP A 102 19.23 4.55 4.44
N ARG A 103 19.78 5.76 4.33
CA ARG A 103 20.60 6.35 5.39
C ARG A 103 19.68 6.96 6.41
N ILE A 104 19.80 6.55 7.65
CA ILE A 104 18.95 6.99 8.75
C ILE A 104 19.71 7.68 9.87
N GLU A 105 19.01 8.56 10.57
CA GLU A 105 19.32 9.01 11.91
C GLU A 105 18.16 8.59 12.82
N ALA A 106 18.48 8.02 13.98
CA ALA A 106 17.48 7.53 14.93
C ALA A 106 17.96 7.76 16.36
N ARG A 107 17.03 7.68 17.31
CA ARG A 107 17.35 7.63 18.73
C ARG A 107 17.36 6.17 19.16
N LEU A 108 18.50 5.69 19.62
CA LEU A 108 18.63 4.40 20.29
C LEU A 108 18.33 4.59 21.77
N VAL A 109 17.32 3.89 22.25
CA VAL A 109 16.95 3.85 23.67
C VAL A 109 17.43 2.53 24.25
N VAL A 110 18.15 2.58 25.36
CA VAL A 110 18.64 1.42 26.09
C VAL A 110 18.04 1.45 27.49
N ASP A 111 17.15 0.50 27.79
CA ASP A 111 16.47 0.37 29.06
C ASP A 111 16.79 -1.01 29.69
N GLY A 112 17.74 -1.01 30.60
CA GLY A 112 18.26 -2.23 31.22
C GLY A 112 18.89 -3.18 30.19
N LYS A 113 18.20 -4.31 29.93
CA LYS A 113 18.63 -5.31 28.94
C LYS A 113 17.93 -5.19 27.60
N THR A 114 17.00 -4.26 27.45
CA THR A 114 16.24 -4.04 26.24
C THR A 114 16.76 -2.80 25.50
N PHE A 115 16.71 -2.83 24.19
CA PHE A 115 17.04 -1.68 23.35
C PHE A 115 16.11 -1.63 22.15
N PHE A 116 15.87 -0.43 21.64
CA PHE A 116 15.02 -0.20 20.47
C PHE A 116 15.33 1.18 19.87
N LEU A 117 14.89 1.37 18.62
CA LEU A 117 14.96 2.67 17.97
C LEU A 117 13.62 3.39 18.06
N GLU A 118 13.71 4.71 18.16
CA GLU A 118 12.60 5.65 18.01
C GLU A 118 13.05 6.87 17.22
N ASN A 119 12.08 7.63 16.67
CA ASN A 119 12.34 8.82 15.85
C ASN A 119 13.26 8.51 14.65
N VAL A 120 12.97 7.43 13.93
CA VAL A 120 13.74 7.06 12.74
C VAL A 120 13.47 8.04 11.62
N LEU A 121 14.50 8.77 11.19
CA LEU A 121 14.44 9.77 10.13
C LEU A 121 15.32 9.35 8.97
N THR A 122 14.76 9.29 7.76
CA THR A 122 15.52 9.04 6.53
C THR A 122 16.23 10.32 6.11
N LYS A 123 17.55 10.27 5.90
CA LYS A 123 18.40 11.40 5.51
C LYS A 123 18.91 11.31 4.08
N GLY A 124 18.65 10.22 3.40
CA GLY A 124 19.08 9.98 2.03
C GLY A 124 19.15 8.50 1.72
N PHE A 125 19.56 8.20 0.52
CA PHE A 125 19.72 6.83 0.01
C PHE A 125 21.17 6.63 -0.42
N VAL A 126 21.78 5.55 0.03
CA VAL A 126 23.10 5.08 -0.42
C VAL A 126 22.83 3.85 -1.29
N PRO A 127 23.09 3.91 -2.59
CA PRO A 127 23.05 2.71 -3.40
C PRO A 127 24.06 1.72 -2.82
N THR A 128 23.59 0.61 -2.30
CA THR A 128 24.50 -0.45 -1.86
C THR A 128 25.29 -0.89 -3.10
N PRO A 129 26.64 -0.90 -3.07
CA PRO A 129 27.42 -1.36 -4.21
C PRO A 129 26.97 -2.77 -4.55
N THR A 130 26.50 -2.96 -5.77
CA THR A 130 26.18 -4.27 -6.31
C THR A 130 27.45 -5.12 -6.22
N ALA A 131 27.51 -6.05 -5.30
CA ALA A 131 28.55 -7.06 -5.30
C ALA A 131 28.42 -7.83 -6.63
N SER A 132 29.35 -7.56 -7.54
CA SER A 132 29.53 -8.29 -8.78
C SER A 132 29.75 -9.75 -8.47
N SER A 133 28.90 -10.55 -9.05
CA SER A 133 29.07 -11.94 -9.50
C SER A 133 29.69 -12.96 -8.56
N SER A 134 28.99 -14.01 -8.49
CA SER A 134 29.26 -15.45 -8.33
C SER A 134 28.96 -16.01 -6.95
N SER A 135 28.04 -16.86 -7.00
CA SER A 135 27.54 -17.91 -6.11
C SER A 135 26.18 -17.62 -5.50
N ALA A 136 25.22 -18.35 -6.05
CA ALA A 136 23.80 -18.31 -5.70
C ALA A 136 23.56 -18.55 -4.20
N ARG A 137 23.30 -17.48 -3.48
CA ARG A 137 22.51 -17.52 -2.26
C ARG A 137 21.37 -16.52 -2.46
N PRO A 138 20.09 -16.92 -2.31
CA PRO A 138 19.00 -16.00 -2.46
C PRO A 138 19.11 -14.93 -1.37
N GLU A 139 19.36 -13.69 -1.76
CA GLU A 139 19.23 -12.51 -0.88
C GLU A 139 17.75 -12.40 -0.47
N PRO A 140 17.40 -12.46 0.82
CA PRO A 140 16.02 -12.26 1.24
C PRO A 140 15.61 -10.80 1.03
N ASN A 141 14.55 -10.61 0.26
CA ASN A 141 13.75 -9.37 0.11
C ASN A 141 14.29 -8.20 -0.73
N ARG A 142 15.13 -8.43 -1.71
CA ARG A 142 15.27 -7.44 -2.78
C ARG A 142 14.21 -7.73 -3.86
N GLY A 143 13.14 -6.93 -3.89
CA GLY A 143 12.23 -6.94 -5.03
C GLY A 143 12.98 -6.67 -6.34
N VAL A 144 12.41 -7.09 -7.46
CA VAL A 144 12.97 -6.84 -8.79
C VAL A 144 13.19 -5.34 -9.02
N GLY A 145 14.36 -4.99 -9.48
CA GLY A 145 14.74 -3.63 -9.90
C GLY A 145 14.68 -3.46 -11.40
N VAL A 146 14.86 -2.22 -11.87
CA VAL A 146 14.92 -1.91 -13.32
C VAL A 146 16.00 -2.74 -13.99
N GLY A 147 15.66 -3.40 -15.10
CA GLY A 147 16.51 -4.31 -15.86
C GLY A 147 16.45 -5.78 -15.41
N ASP A 148 15.97 -6.05 -14.20
CA ASP A 148 15.88 -7.41 -13.69
C ASP A 148 14.78 -8.21 -14.43
N LEU A 149 15.04 -9.48 -14.72
CA LEU A 149 14.02 -10.39 -15.22
C LEU A 149 13.04 -10.74 -14.09
N VAL A 150 11.75 -10.52 -14.32
CA VAL A 150 10.72 -10.94 -13.37
C VAL A 150 10.56 -12.46 -13.44
N PRO A 151 10.81 -13.21 -12.35
CA PRO A 151 10.56 -14.65 -12.33
C PRO A 151 9.10 -14.94 -12.62
N ASP A 152 8.84 -15.93 -13.47
CA ASP A 152 7.47 -16.30 -13.84
C ASP A 152 6.65 -16.72 -12.62
N PHE A 153 5.36 -16.40 -12.65
CA PHE A 153 4.40 -16.77 -11.62
C PHE A 153 3.04 -17.13 -12.24
N THR A 154 2.26 -17.88 -11.52
CA THR A 154 0.88 -18.20 -11.89
C THR A 154 -0.05 -17.84 -10.75
N LEU A 155 -1.08 -17.04 -11.04
CA LEU A 155 -2.17 -16.71 -10.16
C LEU A 155 -3.51 -16.98 -10.87
N ILE A 156 -4.63 -16.68 -10.23
CA ILE A 156 -5.99 -16.89 -10.76
C ILE A 156 -6.63 -15.54 -10.99
N ASP A 157 -7.21 -15.30 -12.16
CA ASP A 157 -7.93 -14.05 -12.42
C ASP A 157 -9.34 -14.04 -11.84
N GLN A 158 -10.00 -12.89 -11.92
CA GLN A 158 -11.37 -12.68 -11.45
C GLN A 158 -12.41 -13.58 -12.16
N THR A 159 -12.04 -14.28 -13.23
CA THR A 159 -12.90 -15.26 -13.91
C THR A 159 -12.63 -16.70 -13.49
N GLY A 160 -11.67 -16.91 -12.57
CA GLY A 160 -11.25 -18.22 -12.11
C GLY A 160 -10.24 -18.91 -13.03
N LYS A 161 -9.71 -18.21 -14.03
CA LYS A 161 -8.74 -18.78 -14.98
C LYS A 161 -7.30 -18.55 -14.49
N PRO A 162 -6.40 -19.51 -14.68
CA PRO A 162 -4.99 -19.31 -14.39
C PRO A 162 -4.39 -18.26 -15.33
N VAL A 163 -3.61 -17.36 -14.75
CA VAL A 163 -2.87 -16.30 -15.44
C VAL A 163 -1.41 -16.46 -15.08
N ARG A 164 -0.57 -16.60 -16.10
CA ARG A 164 0.88 -16.70 -15.99
C ARG A 164 1.52 -15.42 -16.52
N LEU A 165 2.53 -14.87 -15.84
CA LEU A 165 3.19 -13.66 -16.32
C LEU A 165 3.79 -13.87 -17.74
N SER A 166 4.39 -15.03 -17.98
CA SER A 166 5.00 -15.36 -19.29
C SER A 166 4.03 -15.38 -20.47
N GLN A 167 2.71 -15.47 -20.24
CA GLN A 167 1.71 -15.39 -21.33
C GLN A 167 1.63 -14.01 -21.98
N PHE A 168 2.17 -12.98 -21.32
CA PHE A 168 2.21 -11.61 -21.82
C PHE A 168 3.52 -11.26 -22.53
N ARG A 169 4.40 -12.24 -22.79
CA ARG A 169 5.60 -12.01 -23.60
C ARG A 169 5.22 -11.42 -24.94
N GLY A 170 5.97 -10.41 -25.40
CA GLY A 170 5.66 -9.64 -26.60
C GLY A 170 4.76 -8.42 -26.38
N GLU A 171 4.18 -8.27 -25.17
CA GLU A 171 3.42 -7.07 -24.77
C GLU A 171 3.90 -6.55 -23.41
N PRO A 172 3.92 -5.23 -23.19
CA PRO A 172 4.26 -4.66 -21.88
C PRO A 172 3.12 -4.85 -20.88
N VAL A 173 3.48 -4.98 -19.61
CA VAL A 173 2.53 -5.19 -18.50
C VAL A 173 2.81 -4.20 -17.39
N ALA A 174 1.76 -3.61 -16.80
CA ALA A 174 1.89 -2.91 -15.52
C ALA A 174 1.28 -3.76 -14.40
N VAL A 175 2.06 -3.97 -13.34
CA VAL A 175 1.67 -4.77 -12.17
C VAL A 175 1.53 -3.85 -10.97
N THR A 176 0.42 -3.98 -10.22
CA THR A 176 0.21 -3.29 -8.94
C THR A 176 -0.39 -4.23 -7.90
N PHE A 177 -0.43 -3.77 -6.65
CA PHE A 177 -0.93 -4.55 -5.52
C PHE A 177 -2.03 -3.76 -4.81
N VAL A 178 -3.17 -4.41 -4.57
CA VAL A 178 -4.38 -3.81 -4.01
C VAL A 178 -5.14 -4.84 -3.19
N TYR A 179 -6.19 -4.42 -2.47
CA TYR A 179 -7.23 -5.34 -1.98
C TYR A 179 -8.58 -4.62 -1.92
N THR A 180 -9.68 -5.39 -2.08
CA THR A 180 -11.01 -4.81 -2.31
C THR A 180 -11.60 -4.11 -1.09
N ARG A 181 -11.19 -4.51 0.11
CA ARG A 181 -11.67 -4.00 1.39
C ARG A 181 -10.78 -2.91 2.01
N CYS A 182 -9.89 -2.31 1.21
CA CYS A 182 -9.00 -1.24 1.69
C CYS A 182 -9.83 -0.05 2.20
N PRO A 183 -9.72 0.30 3.49
CA PRO A 183 -10.52 1.38 4.06
C PRO A 183 -9.88 2.76 3.84
N VAL A 184 -8.66 2.80 3.33
CA VAL A 184 -7.88 4.03 3.13
C VAL A 184 -8.24 4.62 1.78
N ALA A 185 -9.04 5.68 1.78
CA ALA A 185 -9.53 6.32 0.54
C ALA A 185 -8.41 6.85 -0.36
N THR A 186 -7.27 7.20 0.21
CA THR A 186 -6.09 7.71 -0.50
C THR A 186 -5.11 6.62 -0.97
N ALA A 187 -5.39 5.35 -0.73
CA ALA A 187 -4.53 4.23 -1.10
C ALA A 187 -5.09 3.43 -2.29
N CYS A 188 -5.56 2.18 -2.06
CA CYS A 188 -6.06 1.33 -3.15
C CYS A 188 -7.14 2.01 -4.03
N PRO A 189 -8.12 2.79 -3.51
CA PRO A 189 -9.09 3.46 -4.37
C PRO A 189 -8.46 4.45 -5.35
N ILE A 190 -7.44 5.22 -4.94
CA ILE A 190 -6.70 6.12 -5.85
C ILE A 190 -5.91 5.32 -6.89
N THR A 191 -5.19 4.28 -6.47
CA THR A 191 -4.43 3.40 -7.38
C THR A 191 -5.35 2.78 -8.43
N VAL A 192 -6.50 2.24 -8.01
CA VAL A 192 -7.49 1.65 -8.92
C VAL A 192 -8.08 2.71 -9.86
N GLY A 193 -8.37 3.92 -9.37
CA GLY A 193 -8.83 5.04 -10.20
C GLY A 193 -7.80 5.47 -11.26
N LYS A 194 -6.51 5.48 -10.90
CA LYS A 194 -5.41 5.72 -11.84
C LYS A 194 -5.30 4.59 -12.88
N PHE A 195 -5.41 3.35 -12.45
CA PHE A 195 -5.41 2.18 -13.33
C PHE A 195 -6.60 2.17 -14.29
N SER A 196 -7.77 2.65 -13.87
CA SER A 196 -8.94 2.81 -14.75
C SER A 196 -8.64 3.75 -15.93
N LYS A 197 -7.95 4.87 -15.67
CA LYS A 197 -7.53 5.80 -16.73
C LYS A 197 -6.53 5.14 -17.70
N ILE A 198 -5.55 4.41 -17.17
CA ILE A 198 -4.59 3.66 -17.98
C ILE A 198 -5.31 2.60 -18.82
N ALA A 199 -6.22 1.83 -18.20
CA ALA A 199 -6.99 0.79 -18.90
C ALA A 199 -7.79 1.34 -20.08
N ALA A 200 -8.41 2.50 -19.91
CA ALA A 200 -9.14 3.17 -21.00
C ALA A 200 -8.23 3.54 -22.18
N ALA A 201 -7.02 4.02 -21.89
CA ALA A 201 -6.02 4.33 -22.93
C ALA A 201 -5.53 3.05 -23.63
N LEU A 202 -5.18 2.02 -22.87
CA LEU A 202 -4.71 0.74 -23.42
C LEU A 202 -5.78 0.03 -24.27
N ALA A 203 -7.04 0.12 -23.88
CA ALA A 203 -8.15 -0.42 -24.66
C ALA A 203 -8.29 0.26 -26.02
N LYS A 204 -8.14 1.60 -26.06
CA LYS A 204 -8.17 2.39 -27.29
C LYS A 204 -7.00 2.06 -28.21
N GLU A 205 -5.80 2.00 -27.66
CA GLU A 205 -4.56 1.74 -28.40
C GLU A 205 -4.30 0.26 -28.68
N LYS A 206 -5.09 -0.62 -28.07
CA LYS A 206 -5.05 -2.10 -28.21
C LYS A 206 -3.70 -2.73 -27.89
N PHE A 207 -2.97 -2.24 -26.89
CA PHE A 207 -1.71 -2.81 -26.43
C PHE A 207 -1.63 -2.85 -24.92
N GLY A 208 -0.70 -3.68 -24.38
CA GLY A 208 -0.38 -3.77 -22.98
C GLY A 208 -1.50 -4.38 -22.12
N THR A 209 -1.16 -4.76 -20.91
CA THR A 209 -2.08 -5.37 -19.95
C THR A 209 -1.80 -4.84 -18.54
N LEU A 210 -2.84 -4.67 -17.74
CA LEU A 210 -2.77 -4.30 -16.33
C LEU A 210 -3.06 -5.52 -15.45
N LEU A 211 -2.22 -5.77 -14.47
CA LEU A 211 -2.37 -6.82 -13.47
C LEU A 211 -2.46 -6.17 -12.08
N ALA A 212 -3.60 -6.32 -11.42
CA ALA A 212 -3.81 -5.89 -10.04
C ALA A 212 -3.83 -7.14 -9.15
N VAL A 213 -2.76 -7.41 -8.43
CA VAL A 213 -2.61 -8.57 -7.55
C VAL A 213 -3.18 -8.22 -6.18
N THR A 214 -4.07 -9.07 -5.64
CA THR A 214 -4.54 -8.86 -4.27
C THR A 214 -3.48 -9.18 -3.24
N VAL A 215 -3.47 -8.42 -2.13
CA VAL A 215 -2.72 -8.76 -0.91
C VAL A 215 -3.62 -9.40 0.17
N ASP A 216 -4.91 -9.60 -0.13
CA ASP A 216 -5.91 -10.25 0.74
C ASP A 216 -6.55 -11.47 0.04
N PRO A 217 -5.79 -12.51 -0.31
CA PRO A 217 -6.35 -13.64 -1.06
C PRO A 217 -7.43 -14.41 -0.31
N ALA A 218 -7.48 -14.28 1.02
CA ALA A 218 -8.55 -14.88 1.83
C ALA A 218 -9.89 -14.15 1.66
N GLY A 219 -9.86 -12.82 1.54
CA GLY A 219 -11.04 -11.98 1.33
C GLY A 219 -11.39 -11.81 -0.15
N ASP A 220 -10.39 -11.73 -0.99
CA ASP A 220 -10.50 -11.42 -2.42
C ASP A 220 -10.54 -12.71 -3.27
N THR A 221 -11.62 -13.48 -3.13
CA THR A 221 -11.87 -14.63 -3.99
C THR A 221 -12.11 -14.19 -5.44
N PRO A 222 -12.00 -15.08 -6.46
CA PRO A 222 -12.31 -14.72 -7.84
C PRO A 222 -13.69 -14.07 -8.00
N ALA A 223 -14.72 -14.54 -7.28
CA ALA A 223 -16.06 -13.96 -7.32
C ALA A 223 -16.07 -12.52 -6.78
N VAL A 224 -15.42 -12.25 -5.64
CA VAL A 224 -15.29 -10.91 -5.06
C VAL A 224 -14.55 -9.98 -6.01
N LEU A 225 -13.46 -10.45 -6.60
CA LEU A 225 -12.68 -9.67 -7.58
C LEU A 225 -13.45 -9.41 -8.85
N LYS A 226 -14.31 -10.34 -9.30
CA LYS A 226 -15.19 -10.14 -10.46
C LYS A 226 -16.20 -9.02 -10.22
N ASP A 227 -16.86 -9.03 -9.06
CA ASP A 227 -17.80 -7.97 -8.69
C ASP A 227 -17.08 -6.62 -8.50
N TYR A 228 -15.88 -6.64 -7.96
CA TYR A 228 -15.06 -5.44 -7.82
C TYR A 228 -14.65 -4.89 -9.19
N ALA A 229 -14.14 -5.73 -10.09
CA ALA A 229 -13.78 -5.35 -11.45
C ALA A 229 -14.95 -4.71 -12.20
N ALA A 230 -16.17 -5.27 -12.07
CA ALA A 230 -17.37 -4.70 -12.67
C ALA A 230 -17.69 -3.29 -12.12
N ARG A 231 -17.53 -3.08 -10.81
CA ARG A 231 -17.79 -1.77 -10.18
C ARG A 231 -16.79 -0.69 -10.62
N VAL A 232 -15.55 -1.06 -10.90
CA VAL A 232 -14.49 -0.11 -11.32
C VAL A 232 -14.37 -0.01 -12.85
N GLY A 233 -15.24 -0.68 -13.59
CA GLY A 233 -15.26 -0.63 -15.06
C GLY A 233 -14.04 -1.30 -15.69
N ALA A 234 -13.46 -2.34 -15.03
CA ALA A 234 -12.30 -3.03 -15.55
C ALA A 234 -12.67 -3.97 -16.71
N ASP A 235 -12.11 -3.73 -17.88
CA ASP A 235 -12.16 -4.67 -19.00
C ASP A 235 -11.19 -5.83 -18.72
N SER A 236 -11.74 -7.03 -18.58
CA SER A 236 -10.96 -8.23 -18.28
C SER A 236 -9.94 -8.61 -19.38
N ALA A 237 -10.08 -8.08 -20.60
CA ALA A 237 -9.13 -8.30 -21.67
C ALA A 237 -7.80 -7.57 -21.44
N ARG A 238 -7.86 -6.35 -20.89
CA ARG A 238 -6.70 -5.47 -20.68
C ARG A 238 -6.39 -5.23 -19.21
N TRP A 239 -7.31 -5.53 -18.32
CA TRP A 239 -7.11 -5.34 -16.89
C TRP A 239 -7.62 -6.55 -16.11
N LYS A 240 -6.70 -7.26 -15.47
CA LYS A 240 -6.99 -8.45 -14.67
C LYS A 240 -6.71 -8.19 -13.20
N PHE A 241 -7.64 -8.63 -12.36
CA PHE A 241 -7.44 -8.75 -10.93
C PHE A 241 -7.06 -10.17 -10.61
N LEU A 242 -5.95 -10.32 -9.88
CA LEU A 242 -5.34 -11.64 -9.63
C LEU A 242 -5.39 -11.98 -8.14
N THR A 243 -5.73 -13.23 -7.86
CA THR A 243 -5.72 -13.85 -6.54
C THR A 243 -5.13 -15.25 -6.64
N GLY A 244 -5.10 -16.00 -5.56
CA GLY A 244 -4.63 -17.37 -5.56
C GLY A 244 -4.35 -17.93 -4.17
N ASP A 245 -3.56 -18.98 -4.12
CA ASP A 245 -3.06 -19.50 -2.85
C ASP A 245 -2.29 -18.39 -2.09
N PRO A 246 -2.52 -18.20 -0.78
CA PRO A 246 -1.86 -17.14 -0.01
C PRO A 246 -0.34 -17.15 -0.11
N ALA A 247 0.28 -18.35 -0.12
CA ALA A 247 1.72 -18.44 -0.26
C ALA A 247 2.20 -18.08 -1.67
N ALA A 248 1.39 -18.34 -2.70
CA ALA A 248 1.69 -17.91 -4.07
C ALA A 248 1.60 -16.39 -4.21
N VAL A 249 0.56 -15.77 -3.67
CA VAL A 249 0.39 -14.32 -3.63
C VAL A 249 1.55 -13.66 -2.87
N ALA A 250 1.92 -14.19 -1.70
CA ALA A 250 3.03 -13.69 -0.91
C ALA A 250 4.35 -13.70 -1.69
N ARG A 251 4.65 -14.81 -2.37
CA ARG A 251 5.85 -14.90 -3.22
C ARG A 251 5.86 -13.89 -4.38
N VAL A 252 4.69 -13.62 -4.96
CA VAL A 252 4.59 -12.59 -6.03
C VAL A 252 4.80 -11.20 -5.44
N ALA A 253 4.15 -10.86 -4.34
CA ALA A 253 4.33 -9.59 -3.65
C ALA A 253 5.81 -9.36 -3.28
N GLU A 254 6.45 -10.36 -2.68
CA GLU A 254 7.88 -10.32 -2.31
C GLU A 254 8.78 -10.05 -3.53
N ARG A 255 8.52 -10.67 -4.69
CA ARG A 255 9.29 -10.43 -5.92
C ARG A 255 9.23 -9.00 -6.40
N PHE A 256 8.13 -8.32 -6.18
CA PHE A 256 7.99 -6.90 -6.51
C PHE A 256 8.35 -5.96 -5.35
N GLY A 257 8.93 -6.49 -4.27
CA GLY A 257 9.30 -5.72 -3.09
C GLY A 257 8.09 -5.16 -2.34
N VAL A 258 6.93 -5.78 -2.51
CA VAL A 258 5.72 -5.40 -1.80
C VAL A 258 5.65 -6.13 -0.47
N LEU A 259 5.62 -5.34 0.56
CA LEU A 259 5.51 -5.78 1.95
C LEU A 259 4.08 -5.58 2.39
N TYR A 260 3.50 -6.58 3.00
CA TYR A 260 2.16 -6.48 3.55
C TYR A 260 2.02 -7.33 4.82
N TYR A 261 1.21 -6.85 5.74
CA TYR A 261 0.90 -7.55 7.00
C TYR A 261 -0.49 -7.15 7.50
N PRO A 262 -1.18 -8.05 8.22
CA PRO A 262 -2.45 -7.73 8.85
C PRO A 262 -2.23 -6.78 10.05
N ASP A 263 -3.06 -5.73 10.12
CA ASP A 263 -3.10 -4.80 11.24
C ASP A 263 -4.55 -4.46 11.60
N HIS A 264 -4.99 -4.81 12.81
CA HIS A 264 -6.32 -4.51 13.35
C HIS A 264 -7.49 -4.77 12.36
N GLY A 265 -7.43 -5.90 11.65
CA GLY A 265 -8.46 -6.29 10.68
C GLY A 265 -8.34 -5.61 9.31
N GLN A 266 -7.28 -4.86 9.11
CA GLN A 266 -6.87 -4.27 7.83
C GLN A 266 -5.58 -4.92 7.35
N ILE A 267 -5.20 -4.66 6.10
CA ILE A 267 -3.90 -5.04 5.56
C ILE A 267 -3.14 -3.77 5.23
N VAL A 268 -2.02 -3.58 5.92
CA VAL A 268 -1.06 -2.55 5.56
C VAL A 268 -0.12 -3.11 4.51
N HIS A 269 0.06 -2.39 3.42
CA HIS A 269 1.01 -2.79 2.38
C HIS A 269 1.70 -1.59 1.75
N SER A 270 2.93 -1.82 1.25
CA SER A 270 3.63 -0.82 0.45
C SER A 270 2.99 -0.72 -0.93
N GLN A 271 2.85 0.51 -1.44
CA GLN A 271 2.30 0.74 -2.77
C GLN A 271 3.41 0.70 -3.82
N THR A 272 3.21 -0.15 -4.81
CA THR A 272 4.18 -0.36 -5.90
C THR A 272 3.43 -0.53 -7.21
N VAL A 273 3.93 0.12 -8.26
CA VAL A 273 3.56 -0.15 -9.65
C VAL A 273 4.84 -0.47 -10.40
N ALA A 274 4.91 -1.64 -11.01
CA ALA A 274 6.04 -2.05 -11.85
C ALA A 274 5.59 -2.14 -13.31
N VAL A 275 6.34 -1.52 -14.21
CA VAL A 275 6.19 -1.70 -15.66
C VAL A 275 7.17 -2.79 -16.09
N VAL A 276 6.66 -3.83 -16.72
CA VAL A 276 7.42 -4.97 -17.24
C VAL A 276 7.38 -4.92 -18.76
N ASP A 277 8.53 -5.02 -19.39
CA ASP A 277 8.68 -4.99 -20.84
C ASP A 277 8.23 -6.31 -21.51
N PRO A 278 8.16 -6.38 -22.86
CA PRO A 278 7.80 -7.57 -23.60
C PRO A 278 8.71 -8.78 -23.33
N ASP A 279 9.96 -8.56 -22.95
CA ASP A 279 10.91 -9.63 -22.58
C ASP A 279 10.77 -10.05 -21.12
N GLY A 280 9.88 -9.39 -20.36
CA GLY A 280 9.59 -9.67 -18.96
C GLY A 280 10.62 -9.09 -18.00
N ARG A 281 11.34 -8.08 -18.42
CA ARG A 281 12.22 -7.31 -17.54
C ARG A 281 11.49 -6.09 -17.00
N VAL A 282 11.88 -5.67 -15.84
CA VAL A 282 11.35 -4.44 -15.24
C VAL A 282 11.88 -3.24 -16.02
N ALA A 283 10.99 -2.51 -16.68
CA ALA A 283 11.30 -1.26 -17.36
C ALA A 283 11.34 -0.06 -16.41
N ASN A 284 10.41 -0.03 -15.44
CA ASN A 284 10.37 1.01 -14.39
C ASN A 284 9.60 0.52 -13.17
N VAL A 285 9.82 1.17 -12.01
CA VAL A 285 9.08 0.94 -10.76
C VAL A 285 8.71 2.26 -10.12
N TYR A 286 7.45 2.40 -9.75
CA TYR A 286 6.90 3.52 -9.01
C TYR A 286 6.56 3.07 -7.59
N TYR A 287 6.97 3.85 -6.60
CA TYR A 287 6.68 3.61 -5.19
C TYR A 287 5.77 4.69 -4.62
N GLY A 288 4.90 4.31 -3.70
CA GLY A 288 3.93 5.22 -3.10
C GLY A 288 2.79 5.62 -4.04
N GLU A 289 2.16 6.76 -3.76
CA GLU A 289 0.93 7.20 -4.41
C GLU A 289 1.13 8.34 -5.43
N GLN A 290 2.34 8.92 -5.48
CA GLN A 290 2.58 10.19 -6.19
C GLN A 290 2.90 10.04 -7.68
N TRP A 291 2.79 8.83 -8.24
CA TRP A 291 2.96 8.61 -9.67
C TRP A 291 1.71 9.03 -10.45
N GLU A 292 1.90 9.42 -11.71
CA GLU A 292 0.80 9.83 -12.60
C GLU A 292 0.50 8.75 -13.64
N PRO A 293 -0.78 8.56 -14.02
CA PRO A 293 -1.18 7.60 -15.04
C PRO A 293 -0.43 7.77 -16.37
N GLU A 294 -0.19 9.01 -16.74
CA GLU A 294 0.50 9.41 -17.98
C GLU A 294 1.96 8.91 -17.99
N SER A 295 2.63 8.92 -16.84
CA SER A 295 4.00 8.40 -16.72
C SER A 295 4.06 6.89 -16.93
N VAL A 296 3.13 6.15 -16.34
CA VAL A 296 3.03 4.70 -16.51
C VAL A 296 2.67 4.35 -17.96
N LEU A 297 1.78 5.11 -18.59
CA LEU A 297 1.44 4.95 -20.01
C LEU A 297 2.65 5.19 -20.93
N GLN A 298 3.42 6.24 -20.69
CA GLN A 298 4.65 6.54 -21.45
C GLN A 298 5.67 5.40 -21.32
N ASP A 299 5.84 4.85 -20.11
CA ASP A 299 6.75 3.72 -19.92
C ASP A 299 6.26 2.44 -20.60
N LEU A 300 4.95 2.16 -20.57
CA LEU A 300 4.35 1.04 -21.32
C LEU A 300 4.55 1.24 -22.85
N GLU A 301 4.35 2.44 -23.36
CA GLU A 301 4.58 2.76 -24.78
C GLU A 301 6.06 2.63 -25.18
N LYS A 302 6.95 3.12 -24.32
CA LYS A 302 8.41 2.99 -24.52
C LYS A 302 8.83 1.53 -24.50
N ALA A 303 8.37 0.75 -23.52
CA ALA A 303 8.66 -0.67 -23.41
C ALA A 303 8.15 -1.48 -24.62
N ARG A 304 7.03 -1.06 -25.23
CA ARG A 304 6.52 -1.69 -26.47
C ARG A 304 7.41 -1.50 -27.69
N LYS A 305 8.12 -0.37 -27.74
CA LYS A 305 8.96 0.01 -28.91
C LYS A 305 10.38 -0.54 -28.83
N GLY A 306 10.77 -1.05 -27.62
CA GLY A 306 11.97 -1.74 -27.27
C GLY A 306 13.12 -1.53 -27.34
#